data_fa7fad97a29bb4fea87ab224530f6f4d
#
_entry.id   fa7fad97a29bb4fea87ab224530f6f4d
#
_cell.length_a   1.000
_cell.length_b   1.000
_cell.length_c   1.000
_cell.angle_alpha   90.00
_cell.angle_beta   90.00
_cell.angle_gamma   90.00
#
_symmetry.space_group_name_H-M   'P 1'
#
loop_
_entity.id
_entity.type
_entity.pdbx_description
1 polymer ?
#
loop_
_entity_poly.entity_id
_entity_poly.type
_entity_poly.pdbx_seq_one_letter_code
_entity_poly.pdbx_strand_id
1 'polypeptide(L)'
;MIPVKICGIRRLDDALLSLDEGAWALGFIFHRPSPRFIDPVEAAALLSKIRERSGAEFRAVGVFVDWALDELNAVVREVGLDAAQLHGAEDPGYAASVEAAEVWKAFRVGPDFEASRPDDYPSKMRVLLDGWSPTEAGGTGEVFDWSIARACQETRPVFLAGGIDAGNIAAAIAEVRPFGIDVSSGVESSPGIKDGELIRKLFSEARACSSD
;
A
#
# COMPACT_ATOMS: atom_id res chain seq x y z
N MET A 1 12.88 -11.54 4.30
CA MET A 1 12.72 -10.12 3.91
C MET A 1 11.35 -9.65 4.37
N ILE A 2 11.22 -8.42 4.86
CA ILE A 2 9.94 -7.83 5.24
C ILE A 2 9.01 -7.73 4.01
N PRO A 3 7.68 -7.94 4.14
CA PRO A 3 6.74 -7.73 3.06
C PRO A 3 6.79 -6.30 2.52
N VAL A 4 6.98 -6.13 1.20
CA VAL A 4 6.97 -4.84 0.53
C VAL A 4 5.83 -4.80 -0.47
N LYS A 5 4.97 -3.78 -0.38
CA LYS A 5 3.93 -3.48 -1.38
C LYS A 5 4.40 -2.33 -2.26
N ILE A 6 4.30 -2.49 -3.58
CA ILE A 6 4.51 -1.40 -4.54
C ILE A 6 3.15 -0.90 -5.01
N CYS A 7 2.81 0.33 -4.65
CA CYS A 7 1.49 0.93 -4.86
C CYS A 7 1.46 1.84 -6.08
N GLY A 8 0.31 1.95 -6.75
CA GLY A 8 0.11 2.79 -7.92
C GLY A 8 0.64 2.17 -9.22
N ILE A 9 0.51 0.86 -9.36
CA ILE A 9 0.87 0.13 -10.58
C ILE A 9 -0.12 0.46 -11.71
N ARG A 10 0.43 0.84 -12.87
CA ARG A 10 -0.32 1.14 -14.09
C ARG A 10 0.27 0.48 -15.35
N ARG A 11 1.49 -0.05 -15.27
CA ARG A 11 2.22 -0.61 -16.40
C ARG A 11 2.66 -2.03 -16.09
N LEU A 12 2.64 -2.89 -17.12
CA LEU A 12 3.02 -4.28 -16.98
C LEU A 12 4.50 -4.46 -16.58
N ASP A 13 5.39 -3.69 -17.22
CA ASP A 13 6.83 -3.79 -16.95
C ASP A 13 7.18 -3.36 -15.52
N ASP A 14 6.49 -2.33 -14.99
CA ASP A 14 6.67 -1.87 -13.61
C ASP A 14 6.23 -2.97 -12.61
N ALA A 15 5.11 -3.65 -12.92
CA ALA A 15 4.60 -4.75 -12.10
C ALA A 15 5.55 -5.94 -12.10
N LEU A 16 5.98 -6.40 -13.28
CA LEU A 16 6.86 -7.56 -13.42
C LEU A 16 8.20 -7.31 -12.74
N LEU A 17 8.82 -6.14 -12.98
CA LEU A 17 10.06 -5.79 -12.29
C LEU A 17 9.91 -5.76 -10.77
N SER A 18 8.79 -5.18 -10.26
CA SER A 18 8.54 -5.16 -8.82
C SER A 18 8.46 -6.57 -8.23
N LEU A 19 7.80 -7.49 -8.93
CA LEU A 19 7.67 -8.89 -8.52
C LEU A 19 9.01 -9.64 -8.62
N ASP A 20 9.77 -9.42 -9.66
CA ASP A 20 11.12 -10.00 -9.84
C ASP A 20 12.07 -9.57 -8.71
N GLU A 21 11.94 -8.33 -8.22
CA GLU A 21 12.70 -7.83 -7.06
C GLU A 21 12.13 -8.31 -5.72
N GLY A 22 10.98 -8.97 -5.70
CA GLY A 22 10.40 -9.59 -4.50
C GLY A 22 9.26 -8.81 -3.85
N ALA A 23 8.54 -7.99 -4.63
CA ALA A 23 7.33 -7.36 -4.11
C ALA A 23 6.31 -8.40 -3.66
N TRP A 24 5.83 -8.28 -2.42
CA TRP A 24 4.83 -9.15 -1.83
C TRP A 24 3.41 -8.80 -2.27
N ALA A 25 3.17 -7.52 -2.62
CA ALA A 25 1.89 -7.04 -3.12
C ALA A 25 2.06 -5.92 -4.14
N LEU A 26 1.07 -5.81 -5.04
CA LEU A 26 0.93 -4.73 -6.00
C LEU A 26 -0.36 -3.97 -5.73
N GLY A 27 -0.29 -2.63 -5.67
CA GLY A 27 -1.43 -1.74 -5.42
C GLY A 27 -1.95 -1.09 -6.69
N PHE A 28 -3.27 -1.12 -6.89
CA PHE A 28 -4.00 -0.48 -7.99
C PHE A 28 -4.92 0.59 -7.42
N ILE A 29 -4.79 1.86 -7.84
CA ILE A 29 -5.49 2.99 -7.23
C ILE A 29 -6.74 3.33 -8.04
N PHE A 30 -7.91 3.15 -7.44
CA PHE A 30 -9.22 3.45 -8.04
C PHE A 30 -9.78 4.82 -7.64
N HIS A 31 -8.96 5.70 -7.08
CA HIS A 31 -9.32 7.08 -6.74
C HIS A 31 -9.04 8.01 -7.91
N ARG A 32 -10.10 8.48 -8.63
CA ARG A 32 -9.99 9.29 -9.87
C ARG A 32 -9.12 10.55 -9.75
N PRO A 33 -9.12 11.29 -8.61
CA PRO A 33 -8.25 12.44 -8.46
C PRO A 33 -6.75 12.11 -8.37
N SER A 34 -6.38 10.85 -8.12
CA SER A 34 -4.98 10.43 -8.04
C SER A 34 -4.32 10.44 -9.42
N PRO A 35 -3.10 10.98 -9.58
CA PRO A 35 -2.34 10.84 -10.83
C PRO A 35 -1.95 9.38 -11.13
N ARG A 36 -2.12 8.48 -10.16
CA ARG A 36 -1.87 7.03 -10.26
C ARG A 36 -3.16 6.24 -10.48
N PHE A 37 -4.26 6.93 -10.78
CA PHE A 37 -5.55 6.27 -11.07
C PHE A 37 -5.43 5.29 -12.24
N ILE A 38 -6.04 4.13 -12.08
CA ILE A 38 -6.27 3.17 -13.17
C ILE A 38 -7.76 2.81 -13.22
N ASP A 39 -8.32 2.73 -14.42
CA ASP A 39 -9.70 2.32 -14.60
C ASP A 39 -9.87 0.82 -14.24
N PRO A 40 -10.98 0.40 -13.60
CA PRO A 40 -11.20 -1.01 -13.24
C PRO A 40 -11.06 -1.99 -14.41
N VAL A 41 -11.54 -1.66 -15.61
CA VAL A 41 -11.42 -2.52 -16.79
C VAL A 41 -9.95 -2.65 -17.23
N GLU A 42 -9.20 -1.55 -17.20
CA GLU A 42 -7.78 -1.55 -17.51
C GLU A 42 -6.99 -2.34 -16.45
N ALA A 43 -7.36 -2.20 -15.17
CA ALA A 43 -6.74 -2.92 -14.06
C ALA A 43 -6.96 -4.43 -14.17
N ALA A 44 -8.18 -4.87 -14.52
CA ALA A 44 -8.49 -6.29 -14.73
C ALA A 44 -7.65 -6.89 -15.87
N ALA A 45 -7.57 -6.19 -17.02
CA ALA A 45 -6.75 -6.60 -18.14
C ALA A 45 -5.25 -6.64 -17.81
N LEU A 46 -4.77 -5.65 -17.05
CA LEU A 46 -3.38 -5.58 -16.60
C LEU A 46 -3.07 -6.72 -15.62
N LEU A 47 -3.92 -6.94 -14.61
CA LEU A 47 -3.74 -7.97 -13.59
C LEU A 47 -3.73 -9.38 -14.21
N SER A 48 -4.60 -9.65 -15.19
CA SER A 48 -4.59 -10.91 -15.94
C SER A 48 -3.23 -11.16 -16.59
N LYS A 49 -2.67 -10.16 -17.28
CA LYS A 49 -1.35 -10.26 -17.92
C LYS A 49 -0.21 -10.44 -16.89
N ILE A 50 -0.30 -9.77 -15.74
CA ILE A 50 0.69 -9.93 -14.66
C ILE A 50 0.65 -11.37 -14.16
N ARG A 51 -0.53 -11.90 -13.83
CA ARG A 51 -0.69 -13.28 -13.34
C ARG A 51 -0.23 -14.34 -14.35
N GLU A 52 -0.47 -14.09 -15.64
CA GLU A 52 -0.01 -14.98 -16.70
C GLU A 52 1.53 -15.00 -16.84
N ARG A 53 2.21 -13.87 -16.61
CA ARG A 53 3.63 -13.69 -16.93
C ARG A 53 4.58 -13.76 -15.74
N SER A 54 4.12 -13.40 -14.53
CA SER A 54 5.03 -13.27 -13.40
C SER A 54 5.52 -14.59 -12.82
N GLY A 55 4.74 -15.66 -12.88
CA GLY A 55 5.05 -16.92 -12.18
C GLY A 55 5.21 -16.78 -10.65
N ALA A 56 5.13 -15.59 -10.10
CA ALA A 56 5.26 -15.30 -8.68
C ALA A 56 3.90 -15.25 -7.99
N GLU A 57 3.84 -15.70 -6.74
CA GLU A 57 2.68 -15.45 -5.88
C GLU A 57 2.77 -14.02 -5.32
N PHE A 58 1.71 -13.25 -5.48
CA PHE A 58 1.59 -11.89 -4.95
C PHE A 58 0.13 -11.58 -4.61
N ARG A 59 -0.09 -10.48 -3.92
CA ARG A 59 -1.42 -9.95 -3.63
C ARG A 59 -1.74 -8.74 -4.48
N ALA A 60 -2.88 -8.78 -5.18
CA ALA A 60 -3.44 -7.64 -5.89
C ALA A 60 -4.32 -6.83 -4.93
N VAL A 61 -3.90 -5.62 -4.59
CA VAL A 61 -4.56 -4.74 -3.62
C VAL A 61 -5.20 -3.56 -4.34
N GLY A 62 -6.52 -3.44 -4.29
CA GLY A 62 -7.25 -2.27 -4.77
C GLY A 62 -7.29 -1.18 -3.72
N VAL A 63 -6.95 0.06 -4.07
CA VAL A 63 -7.02 1.21 -3.17
C VAL A 63 -8.25 2.05 -3.51
N PHE A 64 -9.13 2.22 -2.53
CA PHE A 64 -10.42 2.90 -2.63
C PHE A 64 -10.50 4.06 -1.65
N VAL A 65 -11.21 5.12 -2.01
CA VAL A 65 -11.45 6.30 -1.17
C VAL A 65 -12.93 6.64 -1.24
N ASP A 66 -13.67 6.39 -0.16
CA ASP A 66 -15.08 6.75 0.04
C ASP A 66 -16.02 6.28 -1.10
N TRP A 67 -15.81 5.06 -1.60
CA TRP A 67 -16.69 4.45 -2.60
C TRP A 67 -17.99 3.96 -1.99
N ALA A 68 -19.06 3.88 -2.81
CA ALA A 68 -20.25 3.13 -2.41
C ALA A 68 -19.91 1.64 -2.27
N LEU A 69 -20.41 0.98 -1.23
CA LEU A 69 -20.01 -0.39 -0.87
C LEU A 69 -20.28 -1.39 -2.01
N ASP A 70 -21.44 -1.31 -2.66
CA ASP A 70 -21.82 -2.21 -3.75
C ASP A 70 -20.90 -2.05 -4.97
N GLU A 71 -20.51 -0.80 -5.28
CA GLU A 71 -19.58 -0.50 -6.38
C GLU A 71 -18.17 -1.03 -6.06
N LEU A 72 -17.70 -0.83 -4.83
CA LEU A 72 -16.41 -1.36 -4.37
C LEU A 72 -16.39 -2.89 -4.50
N ASN A 73 -17.41 -3.57 -3.95
CA ASN A 73 -17.52 -5.03 -4.01
C ASN A 73 -17.61 -5.55 -5.46
N ALA A 74 -18.31 -4.82 -6.36
CA ALA A 74 -18.32 -5.16 -7.78
C ALA A 74 -16.92 -5.09 -8.39
N VAL A 75 -16.18 -4.00 -8.16
CA VAL A 75 -14.80 -3.84 -8.67
C VAL A 75 -13.86 -4.90 -8.10
N VAL A 76 -13.96 -5.24 -6.81
CA VAL A 76 -13.16 -6.31 -6.20
C VAL A 76 -13.34 -7.64 -6.96
N ARG A 77 -14.59 -8.00 -7.27
CA ARG A 77 -14.91 -9.24 -8.01
C ARG A 77 -14.48 -9.17 -9.47
N GLU A 78 -14.81 -8.08 -10.18
CA GLU A 78 -14.56 -7.91 -11.61
C GLU A 78 -13.08 -7.83 -11.94
N VAL A 79 -12.30 -7.11 -11.14
CA VAL A 79 -10.85 -7.02 -11.29
C VAL A 79 -10.15 -8.28 -10.80
N GLY A 80 -10.76 -9.02 -9.88
CA GLY A 80 -10.16 -10.19 -9.23
C GLY A 80 -9.10 -9.80 -8.22
N LEU A 81 -9.41 -8.80 -7.37
CA LEU A 81 -8.51 -8.33 -6.32
C LEU A 81 -8.49 -9.31 -5.14
N ASP A 82 -7.32 -9.48 -4.53
CA ASP A 82 -7.13 -10.28 -3.32
C ASP A 82 -7.44 -9.47 -2.06
N ALA A 83 -7.25 -8.15 -2.10
CA ALA A 83 -7.49 -7.26 -0.98
C ALA A 83 -8.10 -5.92 -1.42
N ALA A 84 -8.91 -5.33 -0.53
CA ALA A 84 -9.40 -3.96 -0.64
C ALA A 84 -8.76 -3.09 0.45
N GLN A 85 -8.04 -2.05 0.05
CA GLN A 85 -7.46 -1.04 0.93
C GLN A 85 -8.38 0.19 0.96
N LEU A 86 -8.96 0.46 2.11
CA LEU A 86 -9.83 1.59 2.39
C LEU A 86 -8.98 2.78 2.86
N HIS A 87 -8.90 3.83 2.05
CA HIS A 87 -7.99 4.97 2.26
C HIS A 87 -8.73 6.31 2.46
N GLY A 88 -10.04 6.25 2.64
CA GLY A 88 -10.91 7.38 2.94
C GLY A 88 -11.38 7.41 4.39
N ALA A 89 -12.61 7.90 4.59
CA ALA A 89 -13.25 8.04 5.89
C ALA A 89 -14.16 6.84 6.26
N GLU A 90 -14.01 5.70 5.57
CA GLU A 90 -14.82 4.50 5.78
C GLU A 90 -14.78 4.07 7.24
N ASP A 91 -15.95 3.91 7.85
CA ASP A 91 -16.10 3.51 9.25
C ASP A 91 -15.93 1.99 9.46
N PRO A 92 -15.84 1.50 10.73
CA PRO A 92 -15.68 0.09 11.02
C PRO A 92 -16.82 -0.80 10.49
N GLY A 93 -18.04 -0.29 10.45
CA GLY A 93 -19.21 -1.02 9.94
C GLY A 93 -19.14 -1.21 8.42
N TYR A 94 -18.79 -0.16 7.70
CA TYR A 94 -18.50 -0.22 6.27
C TYR A 94 -17.38 -1.23 5.99
N ALA A 95 -16.27 -1.09 6.70
CA ALA A 95 -15.10 -1.96 6.51
C ALA A 95 -15.42 -3.44 6.76
N ALA A 96 -16.27 -3.74 7.73
CA ALA A 96 -16.70 -5.12 8.02
C ALA A 96 -17.59 -5.72 6.92
N SER A 97 -18.22 -4.88 6.07
CA SER A 97 -19.15 -5.29 5.01
C SER A 97 -18.47 -5.46 3.63
N VAL A 98 -17.18 -5.17 3.53
CA VAL A 98 -16.42 -5.37 2.28
C VAL A 98 -16.19 -6.86 2.01
N GLU A 99 -16.48 -7.29 0.76
CA GLU A 99 -16.44 -8.70 0.33
C GLU A 99 -15.07 -9.14 -0.24
N ALA A 100 -13.99 -8.43 0.06
CA ALA A 100 -12.64 -8.87 -0.30
C ALA A 100 -12.13 -9.94 0.66
N ALA A 101 -11.22 -10.82 0.18
CA ALA A 101 -10.59 -11.84 1.02
C ALA A 101 -9.77 -11.21 2.17
N GLU A 102 -9.09 -10.11 1.89
CA GLU A 102 -8.43 -9.28 2.90
C GLU A 102 -8.95 -7.83 2.83
N VAL A 103 -9.17 -7.21 3.97
CA VAL A 103 -9.50 -5.78 4.06
C VAL A 103 -8.40 -5.07 4.81
N TRP A 104 -7.92 -3.97 4.23
CA TRP A 104 -6.91 -3.11 4.82
C TRP A 104 -7.53 -1.76 5.14
N LYS A 105 -7.26 -1.21 6.31
CA LYS A 105 -7.64 0.18 6.62
C LYS A 105 -6.40 1.04 6.69
N ALA A 106 -6.34 2.04 5.84
CA ALA A 106 -5.31 3.06 5.86
C ALA A 106 -5.74 4.23 6.75
N PHE A 107 -4.81 4.72 7.55
CA PHE A 107 -4.97 5.88 8.42
C PHE A 107 -3.92 6.91 8.05
N ARG A 108 -4.35 8.17 7.88
CA ARG A 108 -3.44 9.29 7.74
C ARG A 108 -2.97 9.75 9.11
N VAL A 109 -1.67 9.64 9.36
CA VAL A 109 -1.07 9.99 10.64
C VAL A 109 -0.68 11.46 10.63
N GLY A 110 -1.52 12.28 11.26
CA GLY A 110 -1.31 13.71 11.50
C GLY A 110 -1.11 14.00 12.99
N PRO A 111 -1.01 15.30 13.37
CA PRO A 111 -0.76 15.72 14.75
C PRO A 111 -1.79 15.22 15.77
N ASP A 112 -3.05 15.02 15.33
CA ASP A 112 -4.17 14.61 16.19
C ASP A 112 -4.45 13.10 16.08
N PHE A 113 -3.57 12.32 15.47
CA PHE A 113 -3.77 10.88 15.32
C PHE A 113 -3.46 10.15 16.63
N GLU A 114 -4.44 9.38 17.11
CA GLU A 114 -4.29 8.51 18.27
C GLU A 114 -3.91 7.09 17.86
N ALA A 115 -2.85 6.54 18.47
CA ALA A 115 -2.34 5.20 18.16
C ALA A 115 -3.35 4.07 18.44
N SER A 116 -4.36 4.30 19.28
CA SER A 116 -5.46 3.38 19.57
C SER A 116 -6.55 3.35 18.49
N ARG A 117 -6.60 4.33 17.58
CA ARG A 117 -7.66 4.43 16.57
C ARG A 117 -7.84 3.17 15.70
N PRO A 118 -6.79 2.43 15.33
CA PRO A 118 -6.95 1.17 14.62
C PRO A 118 -7.73 0.09 15.39
N ASP A 119 -7.79 0.17 16.71
CA ASP A 119 -8.46 -0.83 17.56
C ASP A 119 -10.00 -0.78 17.44
N ASP A 120 -10.56 0.32 16.91
CA ASP A 120 -11.98 0.44 16.59
C ASP A 120 -12.39 -0.47 15.42
N TYR A 121 -11.42 -0.93 14.61
CA TYR A 121 -11.68 -1.76 13.43
C TYR A 121 -11.48 -3.25 13.73
N PRO A 122 -12.19 -4.15 13.01
CA PRO A 122 -12.04 -5.60 13.20
C PRO A 122 -10.58 -6.05 13.21
N SER A 123 -10.19 -6.86 14.19
CA SER A 123 -8.81 -7.28 14.42
C SER A 123 -8.17 -8.06 13.27
N LYS A 124 -8.99 -8.69 12.41
CA LYS A 124 -8.54 -9.40 11.20
C LYS A 124 -8.08 -8.48 10.06
N MET A 125 -8.43 -7.19 10.12
CA MET A 125 -8.03 -6.23 9.09
C MET A 125 -6.57 -5.84 9.25
N ARG A 126 -5.90 -5.61 8.13
CA ARG A 126 -4.56 -5.03 8.13
C ARG A 126 -4.65 -3.52 8.34
N VAL A 127 -3.70 -3.01 9.07
CA VAL A 127 -3.55 -1.57 9.32
C VAL A 127 -2.42 -1.05 8.43
N LEU A 128 -2.66 0.09 7.77
CA LEU A 128 -1.65 0.84 7.05
C LEU A 128 -1.61 2.26 7.62
N LEU A 129 -0.43 2.70 7.99
CA LEU A 129 -0.19 4.07 8.48
C LEU A 129 0.52 4.87 7.40
N ASP A 130 -0.12 5.93 6.93
CA ASP A 130 0.40 6.81 5.87
C ASP A 130 0.67 8.21 6.43
N GLY A 131 1.84 8.78 6.09
CA GLY A 131 2.18 10.13 6.49
C GLY A 131 1.17 11.16 5.98
N TRP A 132 0.69 12.03 6.87
CA TRP A 132 -0.18 13.13 6.48
C TRP A 132 0.66 14.32 5.96
N SER A 133 0.29 14.88 4.84
CA SER A 133 0.81 16.14 4.35
C SER A 133 -0.32 17.16 4.15
N PRO A 134 -0.16 18.40 4.62
CA PRO A 134 -1.20 19.44 4.46
C PRO A 134 -1.39 19.88 3.00
N THR A 135 -0.43 19.63 2.14
CA THR A 135 -0.39 20.20 0.78
C THR A 135 -0.75 19.24 -0.34
N GLU A 136 -0.71 17.92 -0.10
CA GLU A 136 -1.06 16.92 -1.13
C GLU A 136 -1.71 15.66 -0.54
N ALA A 137 -2.59 15.03 -1.32
CA ALA A 137 -3.13 13.72 -1.04
C ALA A 137 -2.09 12.63 -1.38
N GLY A 138 -1.04 12.54 -0.56
CA GLY A 138 0.02 11.52 -0.63
C GLY A 138 1.22 11.89 -1.52
N GLY A 139 2.44 11.62 -1.02
CA GLY A 139 3.65 11.65 -1.84
C GLY A 139 4.60 12.84 -1.67
N THR A 140 4.52 13.60 -0.57
CA THR A 140 5.44 14.74 -0.30
C THR A 140 6.86 14.31 0.09
N GLY A 141 7.09 13.02 0.39
CA GLY A 141 8.39 12.56 0.88
C GLY A 141 8.68 12.94 2.34
N GLU A 142 7.77 13.66 3.00
CA GLU A 142 7.91 13.93 4.44
C GLU A 142 7.49 12.70 5.25
N VAL A 143 8.36 12.30 6.15
CA VAL A 143 8.16 11.18 7.07
C VAL A 143 7.45 11.72 8.31
N PHE A 144 6.34 11.10 8.71
CA PHE A 144 5.69 11.42 9.98
C PHE A 144 6.49 10.85 11.17
N ASP A 145 6.13 11.26 12.38
CA ASP A 145 6.76 10.74 13.60
C ASP A 145 6.52 9.22 13.76
N TRP A 146 7.53 8.43 13.47
CA TRP A 146 7.48 6.96 13.52
C TRP A 146 7.25 6.39 14.92
N SER A 147 7.38 7.19 16.00
CA SER A 147 7.03 6.76 17.35
C SER A 147 5.55 6.35 17.44
N ILE A 148 4.68 7.00 16.66
CA ILE A 148 3.25 6.67 16.55
C ILE A 148 3.07 5.30 15.90
N ALA A 149 3.80 5.02 14.81
CA ALA A 149 3.75 3.72 14.16
C ALA A 149 4.23 2.59 15.06
N ARG A 150 5.27 2.84 15.87
CA ARG A 150 5.74 1.89 16.90
C ARG A 150 4.65 1.59 17.93
N ALA A 151 3.99 2.62 18.44
CA ALA A 151 2.91 2.44 19.41
C ALA A 151 1.75 1.61 18.84
N CYS A 152 1.34 1.85 17.57
CA CYS A 152 0.35 1.01 16.89
C CYS A 152 0.82 -0.44 16.71
N GLN A 153 2.10 -0.64 16.37
CA GLN A 153 2.69 -1.97 16.14
C GLN A 153 2.68 -2.84 17.41
N GLU A 154 2.65 -2.27 18.61
CA GLU A 154 2.53 -3.01 19.86
C GLU A 154 1.19 -3.74 20.00
N THR A 155 0.12 -3.19 19.42
CA THR A 155 -1.23 -3.76 19.49
C THR A 155 -1.63 -4.51 18.22
N ARG A 156 -1.18 -4.03 17.05
CA ARG A 156 -1.57 -4.59 15.75
C ARG A 156 -0.44 -4.52 14.72
N PRO A 157 -0.23 -5.59 13.92
CA PRO A 157 0.74 -5.54 12.82
C PRO A 157 0.38 -4.44 11.82
N VAL A 158 1.31 -3.52 11.54
CA VAL A 158 1.08 -2.38 10.64
C VAL A 158 1.95 -2.44 9.39
N PHE A 159 1.39 -1.97 8.27
CA PHE A 159 2.15 -1.54 7.11
C PHE A 159 2.51 -0.05 7.30
N LEU A 160 3.78 0.27 7.12
CA LEU A 160 4.26 1.65 7.16
C LEU A 160 4.32 2.21 5.74
N ALA A 161 3.70 3.36 5.54
CA ALA A 161 3.67 4.11 4.29
C ALA A 161 4.02 5.59 4.53
N GLY A 162 3.98 6.40 3.47
CA GLY A 162 4.24 7.84 3.55
C GLY A 162 5.72 8.18 3.51
N GLY A 163 6.19 8.67 2.35
CA GLY A 163 7.55 9.16 2.16
C GLY A 163 8.66 8.08 2.21
N ILE A 164 8.32 6.81 2.12
CA ILE A 164 9.32 5.74 2.12
C ILE A 164 9.98 5.63 0.74
N ASP A 165 11.32 5.60 0.75
CA ASP A 165 12.18 5.40 -0.41
C ASP A 165 13.44 4.60 -0.04
N ALA A 166 14.36 4.40 -0.99
CA ALA A 166 15.61 3.67 -0.77
C ALA A 166 16.59 4.38 0.21
N GLY A 167 16.38 5.67 0.48
CA GLY A 167 17.24 6.43 1.41
C GLY A 167 16.84 6.27 2.87
N ASN A 168 15.58 5.89 3.14
CA ASN A 168 15.04 5.83 4.50
C ASN A 168 14.44 4.47 4.90
N ILE A 169 14.22 3.54 3.95
CA ILE A 169 13.60 2.24 4.25
C ILE A 169 14.34 1.45 5.33
N ALA A 170 15.67 1.50 5.34
CA ALA A 170 16.47 0.81 6.34
C ALA A 170 16.21 1.37 7.76
N ALA A 171 16.16 2.69 7.90
CA ALA A 171 15.83 3.35 9.15
C ALA A 171 14.39 3.04 9.59
N ALA A 172 13.43 3.07 8.64
CA ALA A 172 12.03 2.73 8.89
C ALA A 172 11.87 1.30 9.44
N ILE A 173 12.54 0.33 8.84
CA ILE A 173 12.53 -1.07 9.29
C ILE A 173 13.17 -1.21 10.69
N ALA A 174 14.32 -0.59 10.92
CA ALA A 174 15.05 -0.70 12.18
C ALA A 174 14.29 -0.04 13.35
N GLU A 175 13.68 1.12 13.11
CA GLU A 175 13.03 1.92 14.14
C GLU A 175 11.62 1.41 14.47
N VAL A 176 10.79 1.16 13.45
CA VAL A 176 9.37 0.80 13.62
C VAL A 176 9.20 -0.70 13.77
N ARG A 177 10.02 -1.50 13.08
CA ARG A 177 9.86 -2.96 12.94
C ARG A 177 8.46 -3.30 12.44
N PRO A 178 7.96 -2.67 11.37
CA PRO A 178 6.59 -2.85 10.92
C PRO A 178 6.39 -4.27 10.38
N PHE A 179 5.14 -4.70 10.24
CA PHE A 179 4.83 -5.95 9.56
C PHE A 179 5.23 -5.89 8.07
N GLY A 180 5.06 -4.75 7.43
CA GLY A 180 5.42 -4.52 6.04
C GLY A 180 5.60 -3.04 5.71
N ILE A 181 6.08 -2.79 4.50
CA ILE A 181 6.29 -1.44 3.96
C ILE A 181 5.41 -1.26 2.72
N ASP A 182 4.79 -0.10 2.57
CA ASP A 182 4.07 0.31 1.35
C ASP A 182 4.77 1.51 0.70
N VAL A 183 5.15 1.35 -0.57
CA VAL A 183 5.89 2.38 -1.30
C VAL A 183 5.15 2.74 -2.58
N SER A 184 4.99 4.04 -2.84
CA SER A 184 4.43 4.55 -4.09
C SER A 184 5.39 5.51 -4.80
N SER A 185 5.42 6.78 -4.39
CA SER A 185 6.24 7.83 -5.04
C SER A 185 7.74 7.63 -4.87
N GLY A 186 8.20 6.99 -3.81
CA GLY A 186 9.62 6.75 -3.54
C GLY A 186 10.35 5.86 -4.56
N VAL A 187 9.59 5.25 -5.48
CA VAL A 187 10.13 4.45 -6.60
C VAL A 187 9.62 4.93 -7.96
N GLU A 188 9.26 6.22 -8.09
CA GLU A 188 8.73 6.79 -9.33
C GLU A 188 9.71 7.80 -9.96
N SER A 189 9.80 7.79 -11.28
CA SER A 189 10.43 8.84 -12.08
C SER A 189 9.49 10.02 -12.31
N SER A 190 8.19 9.74 -12.35
CA SER A 190 7.09 10.73 -12.38
C SER A 190 5.81 10.05 -11.88
N PRO A 191 4.79 10.82 -11.43
CA PRO A 191 3.57 10.24 -10.86
C PRO A 191 2.94 9.17 -11.76
N GLY A 192 2.83 7.94 -11.24
CA GLY A 192 2.27 6.78 -11.95
C GLY A 192 3.23 6.05 -12.90
N ILE A 193 4.51 6.44 -12.95
CA ILE A 193 5.57 5.77 -13.73
C ILE A 193 6.67 5.34 -12.78
N LYS A 194 6.83 4.04 -12.58
CA LYS A 194 7.90 3.51 -11.72
C LYS A 194 9.25 3.58 -12.43
N ASP A 195 10.29 3.76 -11.62
CA ASP A 195 11.68 3.76 -12.05
C ASP A 195 12.34 2.44 -11.63
N GLY A 196 12.88 1.72 -12.60
CA GLY A 196 13.47 0.40 -12.35
C GLY A 196 14.72 0.43 -11.49
N GLU A 197 15.51 1.50 -11.52
CA GLU A 197 16.70 1.64 -10.67
C GLU A 197 16.30 1.92 -9.23
N LEU A 198 15.29 2.79 -9.03
CA LEU A 198 14.76 3.08 -7.71
C LEU A 198 14.10 1.84 -7.07
N ILE A 199 13.36 1.02 -7.84
CA ILE A 199 12.82 -0.26 -7.36
C ILE A 199 13.96 -1.16 -6.89
N ARG A 200 14.97 -1.43 -7.73
CA ARG A 200 16.10 -2.31 -7.38
C ARG A 200 16.83 -1.81 -6.14
N LYS A 201 17.07 -0.51 -6.05
CA LYS A 201 17.72 0.10 -4.90
C LYS A 201 16.91 -0.08 -3.62
N LEU A 202 15.60 0.17 -3.67
CA LEU A 202 14.69 -0.02 -2.54
C LEU A 202 14.76 -1.45 -2.00
N PHE A 203 14.64 -2.45 -2.90
CA PHE A 203 14.69 -3.85 -2.51
C PHE A 203 16.08 -4.31 -2.04
N SER A 204 17.15 -3.73 -2.56
CA SER A 204 18.52 -3.96 -2.07
C SER A 204 18.67 -3.53 -0.62
N GLU A 205 18.21 -2.31 -0.28
CA GLU A 205 18.25 -1.79 1.09
C GLU A 205 17.34 -2.60 2.03
N ALA A 206 16.14 -2.98 1.58
CA ALA A 206 15.23 -3.80 2.39
C ALA A 206 15.80 -5.20 2.70
N ARG A 207 16.53 -5.81 1.76
CA ARG A 207 17.20 -7.10 1.96
C ARG A 207 18.35 -7.01 2.95
N ALA A 208 19.14 -5.94 2.91
CA ALA A 208 20.26 -5.72 3.82
C ALA A 208 19.82 -5.70 5.29
N CYS A 209 18.64 -5.14 5.58
CA CYS A 209 18.08 -5.10 6.94
C CYS A 209 17.55 -6.44 7.47
N SER A 210 17.42 -7.47 6.62
CA SER A 210 16.85 -8.77 7.02
C SER A 210 17.94 -9.80 7.36
N SER A 211 19.21 -9.41 7.33
CA SER A 211 20.37 -10.31 7.50
C SER A 211 20.99 -10.26 8.91
N ASP A 212 20.45 -9.42 9.80
CA ASP A 212 20.81 -9.29 11.20
C ASP A 212 19.65 -9.78 12.10
#